data_ec861cff80bb94f873fd3832c101fd2a
#
_entry.id   ec861cff80bb94f873fd3832c101fd2a
#
_cell.length_a   1.000
_cell.length_b   1.000
_cell.length_c   1.000
_cell.angle_alpha   90.00
_cell.angle_beta   90.00
_cell.angle_gamma   90.00
#
_symmetry.space_group_name_H-M   'P 1'
#
loop_
_entity.id
_entity.type
_entity.pdbx_description
1 polymer ?
#
loop_
_entity_poly.entity_id
_entity_poly.type
_entity_poly.pdbx_seq_one_letter_code
_entity_poly.pdbx_strand_id
1 'polypeptide(L)' 'MTLDTANMCSHLQKKLFDEDGEYHRLWMTLQDDPELTAVVRSRQLHIYRNGKKVLVLARKSAPKILREDPICEMISDCI' A
#
# COMPACT_ATOMS: atom_id res chain seq x y z
N MET A 1 -11.82 -3.25 0.43
CA MET A 1 -10.58 -3.87 0.95
C MET A 1 -10.51 -3.64 2.46
N THR A 2 -10.25 -4.69 3.22
CA THR A 2 -10.16 -4.61 4.69
C THR A 2 -8.70 -4.45 5.10
N LEU A 3 -8.45 -3.61 6.10
CA LEU A 3 -7.09 -3.35 6.57
C LEU A 3 -7.02 -3.60 8.08
N ASP A 4 -6.13 -4.48 8.50
CA ASP A 4 -5.87 -4.76 9.91
C ASP A 4 -4.78 -3.81 10.42
N THR A 5 -5.21 -2.65 10.91
CA THR A 5 -4.29 -1.63 11.40
C THR A 5 -3.62 -2.01 12.72
N ALA A 6 -4.22 -2.93 13.49
CA ALA A 6 -3.68 -3.34 14.78
C ALA A 6 -2.31 -4.02 14.66
N ASN A 7 -2.07 -4.72 13.55
CA ASN A 7 -0.83 -5.44 13.30
C ASN A 7 0.17 -4.63 12.47
N MET A 8 -0.18 -3.40 12.11
CA MET A 8 0.67 -2.50 11.33
C MET A 8 1.54 -1.66 12.27
N CYS A 9 2.75 -1.31 11.86
CA CYS A 9 3.57 -0.42 12.67
C CYS A 9 2.97 1.00 12.70
N SER A 10 3.16 1.69 13.80
CA SER A 10 2.51 2.99 14.01
C SER A 10 2.95 4.06 13.00
N HIS A 11 4.18 4.02 12.54
CA HIS A 11 4.67 4.96 11.53
C HIS A 11 3.95 4.79 10.20
N LEU A 12 3.75 3.54 9.79
CA LEU A 12 3.03 3.25 8.55
C LEU A 12 1.56 3.62 8.67
N GLN A 13 0.92 3.34 9.81
CA GLN A 13 -0.45 3.78 10.07
C GLN A 13 -0.60 5.29 9.88
N LYS A 14 0.30 6.06 10.50
CA LYS A 14 0.25 7.52 10.39
C LYS A 14 0.39 7.99 8.95
N LYS A 15 1.29 7.38 8.19
CA LYS A 15 1.48 7.73 6.77
C LYS A 15 0.23 7.44 5.95
N LEU A 16 -0.43 6.30 6.20
CA LEU A 16 -1.63 5.92 5.45
C LEU A 16 -2.83 6.80 5.76
N PHE A 17 -2.94 7.31 6.98
CA PHE A 17 -4.08 8.12 7.40
C PHE A 17 -3.79 9.62 7.47
N ASP A 18 -2.63 10.05 7.01
CA ASP A 18 -2.31 11.46 6.83
C ASP A 18 -2.94 11.94 5.51
N GLU A 19 -4.03 12.67 5.61
CA GLU A 19 -4.83 13.10 4.45
C GLU A 19 -4.03 13.90 3.42
N ASP A 20 -2.98 14.60 3.85
CA ASP A 20 -2.12 15.36 2.96
C ASP A 20 -0.94 14.54 2.45
N GLY A 21 -0.81 13.29 2.87
CA GLY A 21 0.33 12.45 2.57
C GLY A 21 0.19 11.66 1.28
N GLU A 22 1.34 11.32 0.70
CA GLU A 22 1.43 10.52 -0.53
C GLU A 22 0.90 9.11 -0.33
N TYR A 23 1.17 8.53 0.84
CA TYR A 23 0.72 7.17 1.17
C TYR A 23 -0.80 7.10 1.30
N HIS A 24 -1.41 8.15 1.83
CA HIS A 24 -2.86 8.20 1.94
C HIS A 24 -3.51 8.24 0.55
N ARG A 25 -3.00 9.05 -0.36
CA ARG A 25 -3.50 9.13 -1.74
C ARG A 25 -3.34 7.79 -2.45
N LEU A 26 -2.19 7.14 -2.27
CA LEU A 26 -1.94 5.82 -2.83
C LEU A 26 -2.93 4.80 -2.26
N TRP A 27 -3.13 4.80 -0.95
CA TRP A 27 -4.05 3.89 -0.29
C TRP A 27 -5.49 4.07 -0.78
N MET A 28 -5.95 5.32 -0.89
CA MET A 28 -7.31 5.59 -1.37
C MET A 28 -7.52 5.10 -2.80
N THR A 29 -6.52 5.24 -3.65
CA THR A 29 -6.59 4.74 -5.02
C THR A 29 -6.60 3.21 -5.06
N LEU A 30 -5.77 2.56 -4.23
CA LEU A 30 -5.72 1.10 -4.16
C LEU A 30 -7.04 0.49 -3.69
N GLN A 31 -7.76 1.18 -2.79
CA GLN A 31 -9.04 0.68 -2.30
C GLN A 31 -10.11 0.61 -3.38
N ASP A 32 -10.01 1.43 -4.42
CA ASP A 32 -10.99 1.47 -5.51
C ASP A 32 -10.79 0.32 -6.51
N ASP A 33 -9.69 -0.42 -6.43
CA ASP A 33 -9.40 -1.53 -7.34
C ASP A 33 -9.89 -2.85 -6.71
N PRO A 34 -10.94 -3.48 -7.29
CA PRO A 34 -11.50 -4.71 -6.70
C PRO A 34 -10.59 -5.93 -6.85
N GLU A 35 -9.59 -5.89 -7.72
CA GLU A 35 -8.66 -6.99 -7.91
C GLU A 35 -7.54 -7.03 -6.88
N LEU A 36 -7.36 -5.94 -6.13
CA LEU A 36 -6.30 -5.85 -5.15
C LEU A 36 -6.77 -6.33 -3.77
N THR A 37 -5.86 -6.97 -3.05
CA THR A 37 -6.04 -7.32 -1.64
C THR A 37 -4.85 -6.83 -0.85
N ALA A 38 -5.11 -6.41 0.40
CA ALA A 38 -4.08 -5.91 1.29
C ALA A 38 -3.94 -6.84 2.50
N VAL A 39 -2.71 -7.18 2.85
CA VAL A 39 -2.41 -8.02 4.02
C VAL A 39 -1.26 -7.40 4.78
N VAL A 40 -1.37 -7.34 6.11
CA VAL A 40 -0.27 -6.89 6.97
C VAL A 40 0.57 -8.10 7.35
N ARG A 41 1.86 -8.06 7.01
CA ARG A 41 2.82 -9.11 7.36
C ARG A 41 4.11 -8.45 7.84
N SER A 42 4.66 -8.92 8.94
CA SER A 42 5.88 -8.36 9.54
C SER A 42 5.76 -6.84 9.73
N ARG A 43 4.57 -6.38 10.11
CA ARG A 43 4.23 -4.97 10.35
C ARG A 43 4.29 -4.07 9.09
N GLN A 44 4.42 -4.68 7.92
CA GLN A 44 4.41 -4.01 6.62
C GLN A 44 3.09 -4.29 5.92
N LEU A 45 2.69 -3.40 5.01
CA LEU A 45 1.50 -3.60 4.20
C LEU A 45 1.90 -4.21 2.86
N HIS A 46 1.37 -5.39 2.57
CA HIS A 46 1.62 -6.11 1.33
C HIS A 46 0.37 -6.08 0.47
N ILE A 47 0.51 -5.69 -0.78
CA ILE A 47 -0.60 -5.60 -1.74
C ILE A 47 -0.45 -6.70 -2.77
N TYR A 48 -1.52 -7.43 -3.02
CA TYR A 48 -1.56 -8.52 -3.98
C TYR A 48 -2.60 -8.24 -5.06
N ARG A 49 -2.28 -8.65 -6.28
CA ARG A 49 -3.23 -8.70 -7.39
C ARG A 49 -3.32 -10.15 -7.87
N ASN A 50 -4.53 -10.74 -7.79
CA ASN A 50 -4.78 -12.13 -8.20
C ASN A 50 -3.80 -13.12 -7.55
N GLY A 51 -3.52 -12.92 -6.27
CA GLY A 51 -2.63 -13.79 -5.51
C GLY A 51 -1.13 -13.53 -5.69
N LYS A 52 -0.76 -12.54 -6.51
CA LYS A 52 0.64 -12.18 -6.73
C LYS A 52 0.97 -10.88 -6.03
N LYS A 53 2.02 -10.89 -5.23
CA LYS A 53 2.47 -9.69 -4.53
C LYS A 53 3.00 -8.67 -5.55
N VAL A 54 2.45 -7.47 -5.53
CA VAL A 54 2.80 -6.42 -6.48
C VAL A 54 3.42 -5.19 -5.81
N LEU A 55 3.16 -4.97 -4.53
CA LEU A 55 3.61 -3.77 -3.83
C LEU A 55 3.82 -4.07 -2.35
N VAL A 56 4.84 -3.45 -1.76
CA VAL A 56 5.07 -3.48 -0.31
C VAL A 56 5.24 -2.05 0.17
N LEU A 57 4.48 -1.68 1.19
CA LEU A 57 4.62 -0.40 1.89
C LEU A 57 5.24 -0.67 3.26
N ALA A 58 6.36 -0.02 3.51
CA ALA A 58 7.09 -0.18 4.76
C ALA A 58 7.37 1.18 5.40
N ARG A 59 7.73 1.14 6.66
CA ARG A 59 7.87 2.33 7.50
C ARG A 59 8.94 3.32 7.01
N LYS A 60 10.08 2.83 6.51
CA LYS A 60 11.25 3.67 6.18
C LYS A 60 11.64 3.68 4.71
N SER A 61 10.96 2.87 3.90
CA SER A 61 11.33 2.70 2.50
C SER A 61 10.32 3.37 1.60
N ALA A 62 10.75 3.79 0.41
CA ALA A 62 9.81 4.08 -0.66
C ALA A 62 9.01 2.80 -0.98
N PRO A 63 7.79 2.91 -1.49
CA PRO A 63 7.03 1.74 -1.89
C PRO A 63 7.83 0.88 -2.85
N LYS A 64 7.82 -0.43 -2.61
CA LYS A 64 8.56 -1.37 -3.44
C LYS A 64 7.60 -2.06 -4.40
N ILE A 65 7.83 -1.85 -5.70
CA ILE A 65 7.07 -2.51 -6.75
C ILE A 65 7.80 -3.81 -7.08
N LEU A 66 7.11 -4.95 -6.93
CA LEU A 66 7.72 -6.26 -7.12
C LEU A 66 7.53 -6.80 -8.54
N ARG A 67 6.63 -6.19 -9.32
CA ARG A 67 6.32 -6.58 -10.69
C ARG A 67 5.89 -5.36 -11.48
N GLU A 68 5.98 -5.44 -12.80
CA GLU A 68 5.28 -4.47 -13.64
C GLU A 68 3.79 -4.70 -13.51
N ASP A 69 3.10 -3.68 -13.04
CA ASP A 69 1.67 -3.73 -12.77
C ASP A 69 1.11 -2.34 -13.06
N PRO A 70 -0.17 -2.22 -13.44
CA PRO A 70 -0.78 -0.91 -13.69
C PRO A 70 -0.65 0.09 -12.53
N ILE A 71 -0.45 -0.37 -11.31
CA ILE A 71 -0.23 0.52 -10.16
C ILE A 71 1.10 1.27 -10.24
N CYS A 72 2.04 0.85 -11.10
CA CYS A 72 3.33 1.54 -11.24
C CYS A 72 3.17 3.00 -11.63
N GLU A 73 2.25 3.30 -12.55
CA GLU A 73 1.98 4.67 -12.97
C GLU A 73 1.40 5.50 -11.83
N MET A 74 0.47 4.90 -11.09
CA MET A 74 -0.15 5.53 -9.93
C MET A 74 0.89 5.88 -8.86
N ILE A 75 1.82 4.97 -8.60
CA ILE A 75 2.87 5.20 -7.61
C ILE A 75 3.80 6.33 -8.05
N SER A 76 4.15 6.36 -9.32
CA SER A 76 4.98 7.43 -9.88
C SER A 76 4.33 8.80 -9.71
N ASP A 77 3.01 8.88 -9.82
CA ASP A 77 2.27 10.12 -9.65
C ASP A 77 2.15 10.52 -8.17
N CYS A 78 2.18 9.56 -7.26
CA CYS A 78 2.02 9.80 -5.82
C CYS A 78 3.34 10.05 -5.09
N ILE A 79 4.44 9.63 -5.66
CA ILE A 79 5.76 9.69 -5.08
C ILE A 79 6.71 10.39 -6.02
#